data_78bf643395ca7a4d8d3ca60b52df02cf
#
_entry.id   78bf643395ca7a4d8d3ca60b52df02cf
#
_cell.length_a   1.000
_cell.length_b   1.000
_cell.length_c   1.000
_cell.angle_alpha   90.00
_cell.angle_beta   90.00
_cell.angle_gamma   90.00
#
_symmetry.space_group_name_H-M   'P 1'
#
loop_
_entity.id
_entity.type
_entity.pdbx_description
1 polymer ?
#
loop_
_entity_poly.entity_id
_entity_poly.type
_entity_poly.pdbx_seq_one_letter_code
_entity_poly.pdbx_strand_id
1 'polypeptide(L)'
;MPVTDKDRDILARTLWGEARGEGLAGQIAVAWTIRNRVNDGKANSWWGEGYAGVCLKAWQFSCWNKNDPNFAYLSGAKPIPAGQFVQAQKAADQVIAGTAPDPTGGATHYYATTMPKAPAWAAKAKQTLKLGHHVFFRDVP
;
A
#
# COMPACT_ATOMS: atom_id res chain seq x y z
N MET A 1 -8.36 -6.28 -16.11
CA MET A 1 -9.07 -7.29 -15.32
C MET A 1 -9.97 -6.62 -14.30
N PRO A 2 -11.20 -7.13 -14.08
CA PRO A 2 -12.07 -6.54 -13.07
C PRO A 2 -11.50 -6.76 -11.67
N VAL A 3 -11.76 -5.80 -10.79
CA VAL A 3 -11.37 -5.90 -9.39
C VAL A 3 -12.28 -6.90 -8.68
N THR A 4 -11.69 -7.85 -7.98
CA THR A 4 -12.43 -8.89 -7.26
C THR A 4 -12.62 -8.51 -5.79
N ASP A 5 -13.51 -9.23 -5.09
CA ASP A 5 -13.66 -9.06 -3.64
C ASP A 5 -12.37 -9.41 -2.91
N LYS A 6 -11.60 -10.37 -3.41
CA LYS A 6 -10.27 -10.70 -2.87
C LYS A 6 -9.33 -9.50 -3.01
N ASP A 7 -9.32 -8.83 -4.16
CA ASP A 7 -8.49 -7.63 -4.36
C ASP A 7 -8.82 -6.55 -3.32
N ARG A 8 -10.10 -6.30 -3.09
CA ARG A 8 -10.54 -5.30 -2.11
C ARG A 8 -10.12 -5.68 -0.70
N ASP A 9 -10.33 -6.93 -0.32
CA ASP A 9 -9.99 -7.40 1.02
C ASP A 9 -8.48 -7.38 1.27
N ILE A 10 -7.69 -7.87 0.33
CA ILE A 10 -6.23 -7.89 0.45
C ILE A 10 -5.67 -6.46 0.50
N LEU A 11 -6.18 -5.56 -0.34
CA LEU A 11 -5.76 -4.16 -0.27
C LEU A 11 -6.08 -3.55 1.10
N ALA A 12 -7.30 -3.73 1.60
CA ALA A 12 -7.69 -3.19 2.91
C ALA A 12 -6.82 -3.74 4.04
N ARG A 13 -6.53 -5.05 4.03
CA ARG A 13 -5.65 -5.68 5.02
C ARG A 13 -4.24 -5.13 4.96
N THR A 14 -3.73 -4.91 3.75
CA THR A 14 -2.40 -4.32 3.53
C THR A 14 -2.35 -2.90 4.10
N LEU A 15 -3.37 -2.08 3.84
CA LEU A 15 -3.45 -0.73 4.38
C LEU A 15 -3.50 -0.73 5.90
N TRP A 16 -4.23 -1.68 6.49
CA TRP A 16 -4.24 -1.82 7.93
C TRP A 16 -2.84 -2.18 8.46
N GLY A 17 -2.17 -3.14 7.84
CA GLY A 17 -0.84 -3.57 8.26
C GLY A 17 0.23 -2.49 8.10
N GLU A 18 0.16 -1.72 7.01
CA GLU A 18 1.20 -0.74 6.67
C GLU A 18 0.93 0.66 7.24
N ALA A 19 -0.32 1.04 7.43
CA ALA A 19 -0.65 2.44 7.65
C ALA A 19 -1.83 2.69 8.61
N ARG A 20 -2.21 1.74 9.47
CA ARG A 20 -3.37 1.94 10.35
C ARG A 20 -3.25 3.14 11.28
N GLY A 21 -2.04 3.54 11.61
CA GLY A 21 -1.79 4.70 12.47
C GLY A 21 -1.79 6.04 11.74
N GLU A 22 -1.94 6.04 10.41
CA GLU A 22 -1.74 7.25 9.60
C GLU A 22 -3.02 8.04 9.32
N GLY A 23 -4.16 7.59 9.74
CA GLY A 23 -5.42 8.21 9.37
C GLY A 23 -5.82 7.93 7.93
N LEU A 24 -7.01 8.40 7.53
CA LEU A 24 -7.58 8.08 6.22
C LEU A 24 -6.72 8.63 5.08
N ALA A 25 -6.25 9.87 5.19
CA ALA A 25 -5.45 10.50 4.13
C ALA A 25 -4.14 9.73 3.87
N GLY A 26 -3.47 9.28 4.93
CA GLY A 26 -2.24 8.49 4.81
C GLY A 26 -2.49 7.12 4.21
N GLN A 27 -3.60 6.49 4.56
CA GLN A 27 -3.99 5.20 4.00
C GLN A 27 -4.35 5.32 2.51
N ILE A 28 -5.02 6.39 2.12
CA ILE A 28 -5.30 6.70 0.71
C ILE A 28 -3.99 6.86 -0.08
N ALA A 29 -3.01 7.56 0.49
CA ALA A 29 -1.71 7.75 -0.16
C ALA A 29 -0.99 6.40 -0.39
N VAL A 30 -0.96 5.53 0.62
CA VAL A 30 -0.38 4.19 0.47
C VAL A 30 -1.15 3.37 -0.57
N ALA A 31 -2.48 3.42 -0.55
CA ALA A 31 -3.30 2.72 -1.52
C ALA A 31 -3.02 3.18 -2.96
N TRP A 32 -2.76 4.46 -3.17
CA TRP A 32 -2.43 4.98 -4.49
C TRP A 32 -1.06 4.49 -4.99
N THR A 33 -0.07 4.32 -4.10
CA THR A 33 1.20 3.71 -4.53
C THR A 33 0.98 2.29 -5.02
N ILE A 34 0.08 1.55 -4.39
CA ILE A 34 -0.29 0.20 -4.83
C ILE A 34 -1.02 0.28 -6.17
N ARG A 35 -2.01 1.16 -6.32
CA ARG A 35 -2.72 1.32 -7.59
C ARG A 35 -1.78 1.73 -8.73
N ASN A 36 -0.82 2.60 -8.46
CA ASN A 36 0.15 3.02 -9.48
C ASN A 36 1.01 1.84 -9.95
N ARG A 37 1.32 0.89 -9.06
CA ARG A 37 2.00 -0.35 -9.44
C ARG A 37 1.09 -1.27 -10.24
N VAL A 38 -0.19 -1.37 -9.87
CA VAL A 38 -1.18 -2.18 -10.60
C VAL A 38 -1.32 -1.65 -12.03
N ASN A 39 -1.31 -0.35 -12.19
CA ASN A 39 -1.54 0.33 -13.47
C ASN A 39 -0.24 0.76 -14.16
N ASP A 40 0.83 -0.04 -14.04
CA ASP A 40 2.10 0.28 -14.67
C ASP A 40 2.11 0.08 -16.19
N GLY A 41 1.00 -0.42 -16.75
CA GLY A 41 0.85 -0.62 -18.18
C GLY A 41 1.56 -1.84 -18.74
N LYS A 42 2.09 -2.69 -17.88
CA LYS A 42 2.87 -3.86 -18.29
C LYS A 42 2.12 -5.16 -18.00
N ALA A 43 1.99 -6.00 -19.01
CA ALA A 43 1.59 -7.39 -18.80
C ALA A 43 2.73 -8.11 -18.07
N ASN A 44 2.40 -9.00 -17.14
CA ASN A 44 3.38 -9.72 -16.33
C ASN A 44 4.32 -8.74 -15.57
N SER A 45 3.71 -7.73 -14.96
CA SER A 45 4.46 -6.73 -14.19
C SER A 45 5.34 -7.38 -13.14
N TRP A 46 6.56 -6.86 -12.97
CA TRP A 46 7.46 -7.29 -11.91
C TRP A 46 6.82 -7.11 -10.52
N TRP A 47 5.96 -6.11 -10.36
CA TRP A 47 5.30 -5.83 -9.08
C TRP A 47 4.12 -6.76 -8.77
N GLY A 48 3.68 -7.59 -9.73
CA GLY A 48 2.51 -8.43 -9.60
C GLY A 48 1.34 -7.91 -10.41
N GLU A 49 0.29 -8.73 -10.53
CA GLU A 49 -0.89 -8.41 -11.32
C GLU A 49 -2.10 -8.18 -10.40
N GLY A 50 -2.79 -7.04 -10.61
CA GLY A 50 -3.94 -6.67 -9.79
C GLY A 50 -3.55 -6.27 -8.37
N TYR A 51 -4.53 -5.82 -7.58
CA TYR A 51 -4.26 -5.37 -6.21
C TYR A 51 -3.73 -6.50 -5.33
N ALA A 52 -4.40 -7.67 -5.36
CA ALA A 52 -3.95 -8.80 -4.55
C ALA A 52 -2.55 -9.25 -4.96
N GLY A 53 -2.28 -9.34 -6.27
CA GLY A 53 -0.95 -9.73 -6.75
C GLY A 53 0.15 -8.79 -6.31
N VAL A 54 -0.09 -7.49 -6.38
CA VAL A 54 0.89 -6.48 -5.94
C VAL A 54 1.11 -6.56 -4.43
N CYS A 55 0.03 -6.63 -3.65
CA CYS A 55 0.13 -6.67 -2.18
C CYS A 55 0.83 -7.92 -1.67
N LEU A 56 0.58 -9.07 -2.29
CA LEU A 56 1.10 -10.36 -1.84
C LEU A 56 2.47 -10.71 -2.43
N LYS A 57 2.96 -9.91 -3.37
CA LYS A 57 4.27 -10.16 -3.96
C LYS A 57 5.36 -10.14 -2.88
N ALA A 58 6.18 -11.21 -2.85
CA ALA A 58 7.27 -11.32 -1.88
C ALA A 58 8.16 -10.07 -1.88
N TRP A 59 8.57 -9.65 -0.68
CA TRP A 59 9.50 -8.53 -0.44
C TRP A 59 8.94 -7.13 -0.67
N GLN A 60 7.66 -7.00 -1.08
CA GLN A 60 7.08 -5.66 -1.27
C GLN A 60 6.49 -5.07 0.00
N PHE A 61 5.69 -5.85 0.74
CA PHE A 61 5.03 -5.38 1.96
C PHE A 61 5.33 -6.33 3.11
N SER A 62 6.14 -5.86 4.06
CA SER A 62 6.63 -6.68 5.16
C SER A 62 5.53 -7.23 6.06
N CYS A 63 4.37 -6.56 6.13
CA CYS A 63 3.24 -7.02 6.94
C CYS A 63 2.70 -8.40 6.50
N TRP A 64 3.02 -8.84 5.28
CA TRP A 64 2.67 -10.17 4.78
C TRP A 64 3.75 -11.21 5.02
N ASN A 65 4.88 -10.85 5.63
CA ASN A 65 5.91 -11.82 6.00
C ASN A 65 5.44 -12.64 7.19
N LYS A 66 5.65 -13.95 7.15
CA LYS A 66 5.17 -14.88 8.19
C LYS A 66 5.73 -14.57 9.58
N ASN A 67 6.90 -13.95 9.66
CA ASN A 67 7.52 -13.55 10.92
C ASN A 67 7.11 -12.16 11.40
N ASP A 68 6.28 -11.43 10.64
CA ASP A 68 5.79 -10.12 11.04
C ASP A 68 4.64 -10.28 12.03
N PRO A 69 4.60 -9.50 13.14
CA PRO A 69 3.50 -9.58 14.11
C PRO A 69 2.12 -9.35 13.52
N ASN A 70 2.01 -8.59 12.44
CA ASN A 70 0.74 -8.31 11.79
C ASN A 70 0.23 -9.48 10.95
N PHE A 71 1.10 -10.44 10.59
CA PHE A 71 0.71 -11.52 9.70
C PHE A 71 -0.50 -12.32 10.19
N ALA A 72 -0.58 -12.56 11.50
CA ALA A 72 -1.71 -13.30 12.07
C ALA A 72 -3.05 -12.61 11.79
N TYR A 73 -3.07 -11.28 11.78
CA TYR A 73 -4.26 -10.49 11.45
C TYR A 73 -4.53 -10.48 9.95
N LEU A 74 -3.50 -10.28 9.14
CA LEU A 74 -3.64 -10.21 7.69
C LEU A 74 -4.07 -11.54 7.08
N SER A 75 -3.60 -12.66 7.63
CA SER A 75 -3.96 -14.00 7.17
C SER A 75 -5.36 -14.44 7.59
N GLY A 76 -5.99 -13.72 8.52
CA GLY A 76 -7.28 -14.08 9.06
C GLY A 76 -7.22 -14.99 10.29
N ALA A 77 -6.02 -15.37 10.77
CA ALA A 77 -5.87 -16.19 11.97
C ALA A 77 -6.34 -15.46 13.23
N LYS A 78 -6.22 -14.13 13.25
CA LYS A 78 -6.77 -13.26 14.28
C LYS A 78 -7.69 -12.21 13.65
N PRO A 79 -8.81 -11.85 14.31
CA PRO A 79 -9.68 -10.82 13.75
C PRO A 79 -9.06 -9.43 13.87
N ILE A 80 -9.09 -8.67 12.77
CA ILE A 80 -8.70 -7.26 12.79
C ILE A 80 -9.79 -6.49 13.55
N PRO A 81 -9.44 -5.61 14.52
CA PRO A 81 -10.45 -4.81 15.20
C PRO A 81 -11.32 -4.04 14.21
N ALA A 82 -12.64 -4.24 14.29
CA ALA A 82 -13.59 -3.73 13.29
C ALA A 82 -13.48 -2.21 13.08
N GLY A 83 -13.34 -1.45 14.17
CA GLY A 83 -13.22 0.01 14.08
C GLY A 83 -11.99 0.49 13.34
N GLN A 84 -10.89 -0.26 13.42
CA GLN A 84 -9.67 0.05 12.69
C GLN A 84 -9.78 -0.38 11.23
N PHE A 85 -10.41 -1.53 10.98
CA PHE A 85 -10.51 -2.08 9.64
C PHE A 85 -11.46 -1.30 8.74
N VAL A 86 -12.52 -0.72 9.30
CA VAL A 86 -13.48 0.12 8.55
C VAL A 86 -12.77 1.25 7.82
N GLN A 87 -11.83 1.91 8.47
CA GLN A 87 -11.09 3.01 7.83
C GLN A 87 -10.23 2.51 6.68
N ALA A 88 -9.54 1.38 6.86
CA ALA A 88 -8.74 0.78 5.79
C ALA A 88 -9.61 0.33 4.62
N GLN A 89 -10.79 -0.24 4.89
CA GLN A 89 -11.74 -0.62 3.86
C GLN A 89 -12.25 0.60 3.08
N LYS A 90 -12.53 1.70 3.79
CA LYS A 90 -12.96 2.95 3.16
C LYS A 90 -11.90 3.51 2.24
N ALA A 91 -10.63 3.53 2.68
CA ALA A 91 -9.53 3.99 1.85
C ALA A 91 -9.37 3.11 0.60
N ALA A 92 -9.42 1.79 0.76
CA ALA A 92 -9.32 0.85 -0.35
C ALA A 92 -10.45 1.09 -1.38
N ASP A 93 -11.68 1.22 -0.91
CA ASP A 93 -12.84 1.41 -1.80
C ASP A 93 -12.75 2.73 -2.57
N GLN A 94 -12.35 3.82 -1.93
CA GLN A 94 -12.24 5.12 -2.57
C GLN A 94 -11.13 5.14 -3.64
N VAL A 95 -10.02 4.47 -3.39
CA VAL A 95 -8.91 4.41 -4.35
C VAL A 95 -9.29 3.50 -5.54
N ILE A 96 -9.86 2.33 -5.28
CA ILE A 96 -10.30 1.42 -6.34
C ILE A 96 -11.36 2.08 -7.22
N ALA A 97 -12.33 2.78 -6.62
CA ALA A 97 -13.38 3.48 -7.36
C ALA A 97 -12.87 4.73 -8.08
N GLY A 98 -11.72 5.25 -7.71
CA GLY A 98 -11.18 6.48 -8.29
C GLY A 98 -11.85 7.75 -7.77
N THR A 99 -12.61 7.67 -6.67
CA THR A 99 -13.28 8.84 -6.09
C THR A 99 -12.34 9.70 -5.25
N ALA A 100 -11.22 9.12 -4.78
CA ALA A 100 -10.17 9.89 -4.11
C ALA A 100 -9.04 10.13 -5.12
N PRO A 101 -8.67 11.40 -5.39
CA PRO A 101 -7.56 11.68 -6.29
C PRO A 101 -6.22 11.23 -5.69
N ASP A 102 -5.23 11.00 -6.56
CA ASP A 102 -3.90 10.58 -6.14
C ASP A 102 -3.15 11.74 -5.48
N PRO A 103 -2.93 11.70 -4.16
CA PRO A 103 -2.18 12.76 -3.48
C PRO A 103 -0.67 12.61 -3.65
N THR A 104 -0.21 11.48 -4.19
CA THR A 104 1.22 11.14 -4.26
C THR A 104 1.88 11.58 -5.56
N GLY A 105 1.12 12.11 -6.52
CA GLY A 105 1.69 12.55 -7.80
C GLY A 105 2.30 11.42 -8.63
N GLY A 106 1.72 10.23 -8.56
CA GLY A 106 2.19 9.08 -9.32
C GLY A 106 3.26 8.23 -8.63
N ALA A 107 3.39 8.36 -7.30
CA ALA A 107 4.39 7.59 -6.55
C ALA A 107 4.14 6.09 -6.65
N THR A 108 5.22 5.33 -6.73
CA THR A 108 5.21 3.86 -6.69
C THR A 108 5.95 3.30 -5.48
N HIS A 109 6.66 4.15 -4.74
CA HIS A 109 7.46 3.75 -3.58
C HIS A 109 7.24 4.71 -2.43
N TYR A 110 7.40 4.18 -1.22
CA TYR A 110 7.45 5.00 -0.02
C TYR A 110 8.34 4.32 1.03
N TYR A 111 8.78 5.08 2.02
CA TYR A 111 9.39 4.51 3.21
C TYR A 111 8.90 5.24 4.46
N ALA A 112 8.99 4.56 5.60
CA ALA A 112 8.58 5.14 6.88
C ALA A 112 9.70 6.02 7.45
N THR A 113 9.33 7.20 7.94
CA THR A 113 10.30 8.14 8.54
C THR A 113 10.93 7.59 9.82
N THR A 114 10.35 6.51 10.39
CA THR A 114 10.90 5.83 11.56
C THR A 114 12.13 4.97 11.22
N MET A 115 12.42 4.73 9.94
CA MET A 115 13.63 4.03 9.54
C MET A 115 14.85 4.85 9.95
N PRO A 116 15.92 4.20 10.50
CA PRO A 116 17.12 4.91 10.90
C PRO A 116 17.83 5.60 9.74
N LYS A 117 17.64 5.07 8.52
CA LYS A 117 18.33 5.53 7.32
C LYS A 117 17.41 5.35 6.11
N ALA A 118 17.38 6.34 5.22
CA ALA A 118 16.61 6.25 3.99
C ALA A 118 17.12 5.08 3.11
N PRO A 119 16.23 4.37 2.40
CA PRO A 119 16.65 3.34 1.46
C PRO A 119 17.56 3.91 0.38
N ALA A 120 18.47 3.09 -0.13
CA ALA A 120 19.42 3.53 -1.16
C ALA A 120 18.73 4.08 -2.42
N TRP A 121 17.59 3.50 -2.82
CA TRP A 121 16.87 3.95 -4.01
C TRP A 121 16.33 5.38 -3.88
N ALA A 122 16.11 5.87 -2.66
CA ALA A 122 15.54 7.20 -2.44
C ALA A 122 16.45 8.32 -2.96
N ALA A 123 17.77 8.11 -2.95
CA ALA A 123 18.73 9.13 -3.39
C ALA A 123 18.61 9.45 -4.89
N LYS A 124 18.13 8.50 -5.71
CA LYS A 124 18.00 8.65 -7.15
C LYS A 124 16.56 8.79 -7.64
N ALA A 125 15.62 8.86 -6.70
CA ALA A 125 14.21 8.97 -7.00
C ALA A 125 13.71 10.39 -6.75
N LYS A 126 12.52 10.70 -7.26
CA LYS A 126 11.89 12.00 -7.04
C LYS A 126 10.89 11.91 -5.90
N GLN A 127 11.15 12.65 -4.82
CA GLN A 127 10.21 12.78 -3.72
C GLN A 127 9.00 13.59 -4.17
N THR A 128 7.79 13.07 -3.93
CA THR A 128 6.54 13.72 -4.36
C THR A 128 5.68 14.19 -3.20
N LEU A 129 5.77 13.52 -2.05
CA LEU A 129 4.90 13.84 -0.90
C LEU A 129 5.54 13.33 0.37
N LYS A 130 5.40 14.12 1.45
CA LYS A 130 5.64 13.66 2.80
C LYS A 130 4.34 13.82 3.57
N LEU A 131 3.80 12.74 4.11
CA LEU A 131 2.53 12.74 4.82
C LEU A 131 2.62 11.80 6.01
N GLY A 132 2.36 12.33 7.21
CA GLY A 132 2.47 11.56 8.43
C GLY A 132 3.88 10.98 8.60
N HIS A 133 3.97 9.67 8.77
CA HIS A 133 5.25 8.98 8.94
C HIS A 133 5.75 8.33 7.64
N HIS A 134 5.25 8.75 6.48
CA HIS A 134 5.65 8.21 5.18
C HIS A 134 6.16 9.28 4.24
N VAL A 135 7.16 8.93 3.44
CA VAL A 135 7.70 9.77 2.37
C VAL A 135 7.56 9.00 1.06
N PHE A 136 6.96 9.65 0.07
CA PHE A 136 6.57 9.00 -1.19
C PHE A 136 7.46 9.46 -2.35
N PHE A 137 7.74 8.53 -3.27
CA PHE A 137 8.67 8.75 -4.38
C PHE A 137 8.14 8.17 -5.68
N ARG A 138 8.47 8.84 -6.78
CA ARG A 138 8.32 8.31 -8.12
C ARG A 138 9.69 8.28 -8.83
N ASP A 139 9.70 7.76 -10.06
CA ASP A 139 10.91 7.69 -10.88
C ASP A 139 12.04 6.94 -10.16
N VAL A 140 11.69 5.85 -9.50
CA VAL A 140 12.64 4.97 -8.84
C VAL A 140 13.30 4.10 -9.91
N PRO A 141 14.64 4.15 -10.06
CA PRO A 141 15.34 3.39 -11.09
C PRO A 141 15.28 1.87 -10.89
#